data_9e1a5400258c3d263749d4c40532778a
#
_entry.id   9e1a5400258c3d263749d4c40532778a
#
_cell.length_a   1.000
_cell.length_b   1.000
_cell.length_c   1.000
_cell.angle_alpha   90.00
_cell.angle_beta   90.00
_cell.angle_gamma   90.00
#
_symmetry.space_group_name_H-M   'P 1'
#
loop_
_entity.id
_entity.type
_entity.pdbx_description
1 polymer ?
#
loop_
_entity_poly.entity_id
_entity_poly.type
_entity_poly.pdbx_seq_one_letter_code
_entity_poly.pdbx_strand_id
1 'polypeptide(L)'
;MKKVLALVLATAMVFTLAACGSKSSESTQTSQAPAAKYPAKPITCIVPFTAGGGTDVIARMMSSVFPTYCEGGTMVVENQAGGAAVPGTIAVKDAANDGYTISYSFQANWTMRQHVLESADYTLDDFTLICGIELQHNGIFVNADSPFKTIQDLMDYAKANPGKLKYSTGPAASYQEIVANGFIMATGIEALNVPYDGARQAALGMMAGDLDFSLLQATTYSSELGAGSVRMLMSFEDSTYQEGVPTAKELGLENCTFSHRSLIFGPANLPEDIVLKLEAAFKGICEDETFKKLATNSNADIQFVDHKTLLEETKAQDDTCIMIIKKTMTRS
;
A
#
# COMPACT_ATOMS: atom_id res chain seq x y z
N MET A 1 -57.41 -55.55 -7.81
CA MET A 1 -58.09 -54.26 -7.83
C MET A 1 -57.14 -53.08 -7.83
N LYS A 2 -56.11 -53.09 -8.67
CA LYS A 2 -55.07 -51.98 -8.75
C LYS A 2 -54.71 -51.62 -10.20
N LYS A 3 -55.54 -51.97 -11.18
CA LYS A 3 -55.27 -51.76 -12.61
C LYS A 3 -56.39 -51.01 -13.39
N VAL A 4 -57.35 -50.41 -12.70
CA VAL A 4 -58.51 -49.74 -13.34
C VAL A 4 -58.52 -48.21 -13.09
N LEU A 5 -57.62 -47.70 -12.25
CA LEU A 5 -57.56 -46.25 -11.87
C LEU A 5 -56.56 -45.40 -12.69
N ALA A 6 -55.90 -46.02 -13.69
CA ALA A 6 -54.84 -45.30 -14.48
C ALA A 6 -55.35 -44.90 -15.90
N LEU A 7 -56.66 -45.12 -16.24
CA LEU A 7 -57.12 -44.85 -17.61
C LEU A 7 -58.16 -43.72 -17.72
N VAL A 8 -58.44 -42.98 -16.65
CA VAL A 8 -59.43 -41.89 -16.65
C VAL A 8 -58.82 -40.49 -16.60
N LEU A 9 -57.46 -40.36 -16.38
CA LEU A 9 -56.78 -39.06 -16.32
C LEU A 9 -56.06 -38.64 -17.62
N ALA A 10 -56.17 -39.41 -18.70
CA ALA A 10 -55.44 -39.14 -19.96
C ALA A 10 -56.35 -38.53 -21.09
N THR A 11 -57.60 -38.14 -20.80
CA THR A 11 -58.54 -37.69 -21.85
C THR A 11 -59.07 -36.26 -21.71
N ALA A 12 -58.43 -35.43 -20.88
CA ALA A 12 -58.85 -34.05 -20.62
C ALA A 12 -57.83 -32.95 -21.04
N MET A 13 -56.85 -33.26 -21.91
CA MET A 13 -55.85 -32.28 -22.34
C MET A 13 -55.67 -32.22 -23.88
N VAL A 14 -56.73 -32.27 -24.65
CA VAL A 14 -56.67 -31.97 -26.09
C VAL A 14 -57.95 -31.23 -26.48
N PHE A 15 -58.06 -29.96 -26.19
CA PHE A 15 -58.94 -29.00 -26.90
C PHE A 15 -58.73 -27.61 -26.32
N THR A 16 -57.67 -26.87 -26.75
CA THR A 16 -57.66 -25.40 -26.86
C THR A 16 -56.44 -24.97 -27.64
N LEU A 17 -56.42 -25.18 -28.91
CA LEU A 17 -55.53 -24.58 -29.86
C LEU A 17 -56.30 -24.20 -31.11
N ALA A 18 -56.95 -23.05 -31.05
CA ALA A 18 -57.32 -22.27 -32.26
C ALA A 18 -58.10 -21.01 -31.83
N ALA A 19 -57.41 -19.87 -31.65
CA ALA A 19 -58.01 -18.56 -31.95
C ALA A 19 -56.93 -17.51 -32.04
N CYS A 20 -56.67 -17.08 -33.27
CA CYS A 20 -56.35 -15.74 -33.74
C CYS A 20 -55.14 -14.98 -33.23
N GLY A 21 -54.26 -14.73 -34.21
CA GLY A 21 -53.19 -13.77 -34.20
C GLY A 21 -53.63 -12.35 -33.94
N SER A 22 -52.76 -11.68 -33.20
CA SER A 22 -52.51 -10.24 -33.27
C SER A 22 -51.08 -10.04 -32.84
N LYS A 23 -50.25 -9.46 -33.73
CA LYS A 23 -48.91 -8.96 -33.43
C LYS A 23 -49.00 -7.92 -32.29
N SER A 24 -48.53 -8.26 -31.13
CA SER A 24 -48.11 -7.32 -30.14
C SER A 24 -46.67 -7.67 -29.79
N SER A 25 -45.76 -6.82 -30.22
CA SER A 25 -44.36 -6.85 -29.78
C SER A 25 -44.35 -6.55 -28.28
N GLU A 26 -44.46 -7.58 -27.46
CA GLU A 26 -44.12 -7.47 -26.06
C GLU A 26 -42.60 -7.41 -25.95
N SER A 27 -42.09 -6.17 -25.84
CA SER A 27 -40.78 -5.93 -25.33
C SER A 27 -40.72 -6.57 -23.95
N THR A 28 -39.98 -7.65 -23.84
CA THR A 28 -39.58 -8.21 -22.55
C THR A 28 -38.69 -7.14 -21.88
N GLN A 29 -39.33 -6.22 -21.16
CA GLN A 29 -38.62 -5.43 -20.14
C GLN A 29 -38.13 -6.43 -19.10
N THR A 30 -36.87 -6.81 -19.22
CA THR A 30 -36.14 -7.40 -18.12
C THR A 30 -36.18 -6.35 -17.01
N SER A 31 -37.05 -6.54 -16.03
CA SER A 31 -37.08 -5.78 -14.80
C SER A 31 -35.73 -6.04 -14.13
N GLN A 32 -34.74 -5.17 -14.41
CA GLN A 32 -33.57 -5.10 -13.58
C GLN A 32 -34.06 -4.72 -12.18
N ALA A 33 -33.99 -5.67 -11.26
CA ALA A 33 -34.12 -5.34 -9.84
C ALA A 33 -33.20 -4.14 -9.56
N PRO A 34 -33.65 -3.14 -8.76
CA PRO A 34 -32.79 -2.02 -8.39
C PRO A 34 -31.49 -2.59 -7.87
N ALA A 35 -30.36 -2.19 -8.46
CA ALA A 35 -29.05 -2.60 -7.97
C ALA A 35 -28.99 -2.31 -6.47
N ALA A 36 -28.75 -3.34 -5.66
CA ALA A 36 -28.69 -3.20 -4.22
C ALA A 36 -27.69 -2.07 -3.90
N LYS A 37 -28.12 -1.09 -3.09
CA LYS A 37 -27.28 0.07 -2.76
C LYS A 37 -25.99 -0.42 -2.08
N TYR A 38 -24.85 -0.29 -2.76
CA TYR A 38 -23.54 -0.59 -2.15
C TYR A 38 -23.11 0.59 -1.26
N PRO A 39 -22.53 0.33 -0.07
CA PRO A 39 -22.46 -0.94 0.62
C PRO A 39 -23.77 -1.25 1.37
N ALA A 40 -24.18 -2.52 1.38
CA ALA A 40 -25.35 -3.02 2.11
C ALA A 40 -24.99 -3.82 3.39
N LYS A 41 -23.71 -4.09 3.59
CA LYS A 41 -23.12 -4.80 4.73
C LYS A 41 -21.76 -4.17 5.09
N PRO A 42 -21.18 -4.46 6.26
CA PRO A 42 -19.86 -4.00 6.61
C PRO A 42 -18.79 -4.41 5.59
N ILE A 43 -17.84 -3.52 5.35
CA ILE A 43 -16.65 -3.77 4.51
C ILE A 43 -15.51 -4.21 5.43
N THR A 44 -14.90 -5.36 5.15
CA THR A 44 -13.71 -5.83 5.86
C THR A 44 -12.48 -5.17 5.26
N CYS A 45 -11.69 -4.48 6.09
CA CYS A 45 -10.38 -3.94 5.74
C CYS A 45 -9.30 -4.82 6.36
N ILE A 46 -8.66 -5.65 5.55
CA ILE A 46 -7.53 -6.48 5.99
C ILE A 46 -6.30 -5.57 6.15
N VAL A 47 -5.70 -5.62 7.34
CA VAL A 47 -4.42 -4.98 7.66
C VAL A 47 -3.40 -6.11 7.90
N PRO A 48 -2.45 -6.34 6.97
CA PRO A 48 -1.53 -7.49 7.06
C PRO A 48 -0.37 -7.26 8.05
N PHE A 49 -0.67 -6.59 9.16
CA PHE A 49 0.29 -6.23 10.22
C PHE A 49 -0.34 -6.44 11.60
N THR A 50 0.52 -6.46 12.63
CA THR A 50 0.08 -6.66 14.02
C THR A 50 -0.84 -5.53 14.50
N ALA A 51 -1.85 -5.89 15.27
CA ALA A 51 -2.72 -4.94 15.94
C ALA A 51 -1.91 -4.00 16.85
N GLY A 52 -2.29 -2.70 16.87
CA GLY A 52 -1.61 -1.66 17.62
C GLY A 52 -0.35 -1.10 16.93
N GLY A 53 0.05 -1.64 15.76
CA GLY A 53 1.08 -1.04 14.92
C GLY A 53 0.58 0.21 14.19
N GLY A 54 1.49 1.02 13.64
CA GLY A 54 1.14 2.28 12.97
C GLY A 54 0.06 2.12 11.88
N THR A 55 0.19 1.12 11.02
CA THR A 55 -0.80 0.82 9.96
C THR A 55 -2.18 0.48 10.54
N ASP A 56 -2.24 -0.32 11.62
CA ASP A 56 -3.49 -0.66 12.29
C ASP A 56 -4.14 0.57 12.92
N VAL A 57 -3.34 1.43 13.55
CA VAL A 57 -3.82 2.68 14.16
C VAL A 57 -4.47 3.58 13.11
N ILE A 58 -3.82 3.82 11.98
CA ILE A 58 -4.37 4.62 10.88
C ILE A 58 -5.63 3.96 10.29
N ALA A 59 -5.62 2.65 10.06
CA ALA A 59 -6.79 1.92 9.57
C ALA A 59 -8.00 2.07 10.50
N ARG A 60 -7.81 2.00 11.82
CA ARG A 60 -8.89 2.19 12.82
C ARG A 60 -9.36 3.64 12.91
N MET A 61 -8.46 4.60 12.74
CA MET A 61 -8.84 6.02 12.63
C MET A 61 -9.74 6.22 11.39
N MET A 62 -9.35 5.70 10.22
CA MET A 62 -10.20 5.73 9.02
C MET A 62 -11.54 5.03 9.26
N SER A 63 -11.53 3.83 9.87
CA SER A 63 -12.74 3.07 10.20
C SER A 63 -13.72 3.88 11.05
N SER A 64 -13.24 4.65 12.01
CA SER A 64 -14.08 5.44 12.93
C SER A 64 -14.86 6.55 12.24
N VAL A 65 -14.32 7.13 11.17
CA VAL A 65 -14.94 8.24 10.41
C VAL A 65 -15.57 7.77 9.10
N PHE A 66 -15.32 6.52 8.69
CA PHE A 66 -15.78 5.96 7.41
C PHE A 66 -17.29 6.11 7.17
N PRO A 67 -18.19 5.90 8.18
CA PRO A 67 -19.63 6.05 7.98
C PRO A 67 -20.05 7.46 7.58
N THR A 68 -19.26 8.48 7.91
CA THR A 68 -19.52 9.88 7.55
C THR A 68 -19.35 10.11 6.04
N TYR A 69 -18.40 9.42 5.42
CA TYR A 69 -18.01 9.60 4.02
C TYR A 69 -18.54 8.52 3.09
N CYS A 70 -18.98 7.37 3.63
CA CYS A 70 -19.56 6.27 2.86
C CYS A 70 -20.97 5.96 3.38
N GLU A 71 -21.98 6.64 2.79
CA GLU A 71 -23.37 6.50 3.21
C GLU A 71 -23.83 5.03 3.26
N GLY A 72 -24.30 4.61 4.43
CA GLY A 72 -24.73 3.25 4.71
C GLY A 72 -23.59 2.26 4.94
N GLY A 73 -22.32 2.71 4.84
CA GLY A 73 -21.14 1.87 5.00
C GLY A 73 -20.58 1.90 6.42
N THR A 74 -20.04 0.76 6.83
CA THR A 74 -19.13 0.64 7.97
C THR A 74 -17.90 -0.12 7.52
N MET A 75 -16.74 0.17 8.09
CA MET A 75 -15.49 -0.52 7.81
C MET A 75 -15.01 -1.23 9.07
N VAL A 76 -14.69 -2.52 8.97
CA VAL A 76 -14.19 -3.33 10.08
C VAL A 76 -12.74 -3.70 9.79
N VAL A 77 -11.84 -3.35 10.68
CA VAL A 77 -10.40 -3.66 10.56
C VAL A 77 -10.12 -5.06 11.08
N GLU A 78 -9.52 -5.89 10.23
CA GLU A 78 -9.07 -7.25 10.54
C GLU A 78 -7.55 -7.36 10.36
N ASN A 79 -6.82 -7.74 11.41
CA ASN A 79 -5.38 -7.90 11.35
C ASN A 79 -5.00 -9.32 10.93
N GLN A 80 -4.21 -9.44 9.84
CA GLN A 80 -3.66 -10.71 9.36
C GLN A 80 -2.13 -10.60 9.27
N ALA A 81 -1.47 -10.55 10.42
CA ALA A 81 -0.05 -10.32 10.53
C ALA A 81 0.80 -11.56 10.18
N GLY A 82 2.05 -11.31 9.81
CA GLY A 82 3.08 -12.35 9.57
C GLY A 82 3.48 -12.50 8.11
N GLY A 83 4.51 -13.32 7.86
CA GLY A 83 4.96 -13.65 6.51
C GLY A 83 5.24 -12.44 5.61
N ALA A 84 5.81 -11.37 6.15
CA ALA A 84 6.05 -10.11 5.41
C ALA A 84 4.79 -9.56 4.71
N ALA A 85 3.61 -9.67 5.33
CA ALA A 85 2.30 -9.26 4.80
C ALA A 85 1.77 -10.11 3.62
N VAL A 86 2.48 -11.13 3.17
CA VAL A 86 2.10 -11.96 2.02
C VAL A 86 0.78 -12.70 2.24
N PRO A 87 0.53 -13.40 3.37
CA PRO A 87 -0.73 -14.12 3.58
C PRO A 87 -1.96 -13.20 3.56
N GLY A 88 -1.88 -12.03 4.20
CA GLY A 88 -2.97 -11.06 4.18
C GLY A 88 -3.21 -10.45 2.80
N THR A 89 -2.16 -10.25 2.00
CA THR A 89 -2.27 -9.79 0.62
C THR A 89 -2.94 -10.86 -0.26
N ILE A 90 -2.57 -12.14 -0.11
CA ILE A 90 -3.21 -13.26 -0.82
C ILE A 90 -4.68 -13.39 -0.42
N ALA A 91 -5.03 -13.21 0.85
CA ALA A 91 -6.42 -13.25 1.28
C ALA A 91 -7.29 -12.21 0.57
N VAL A 92 -6.74 -11.04 0.23
CA VAL A 92 -7.43 -10.04 -0.59
C VAL A 92 -7.51 -10.46 -2.04
N LYS A 93 -6.43 -11.01 -2.63
CA LYS A 93 -6.40 -11.54 -4.00
C LYS A 93 -7.53 -12.55 -4.21
N ASP A 94 -7.72 -13.46 -3.26
CA ASP A 94 -8.68 -14.56 -3.35
C ASP A 94 -10.12 -14.17 -2.94
N ALA A 95 -10.34 -12.93 -2.53
CA ALA A 95 -11.66 -12.44 -2.15
C ALA A 95 -12.57 -12.20 -3.35
N ALA A 96 -13.88 -12.13 -3.11
CA ALA A 96 -14.85 -11.76 -4.14
C ALA A 96 -14.65 -10.30 -4.57
N ASN A 97 -14.77 -10.02 -5.87
CA ASN A 97 -14.65 -8.67 -6.42
C ASN A 97 -15.92 -7.82 -6.26
N ASP A 98 -16.53 -7.88 -5.08
CA ASP A 98 -17.78 -7.20 -4.72
C ASP A 98 -17.59 -5.96 -3.84
N GLY A 99 -16.32 -5.60 -3.56
CA GLY A 99 -15.95 -4.42 -2.77
C GLY A 99 -16.11 -4.58 -1.25
N TYR A 100 -16.49 -5.74 -0.75
CA TYR A 100 -16.65 -5.97 0.69
C TYR A 100 -15.39 -6.50 1.40
N THR A 101 -14.34 -6.81 0.64
CA THR A 101 -13.01 -7.08 1.16
C THR A 101 -12.02 -6.15 0.48
N ILE A 102 -11.41 -5.29 1.27
CA ILE A 102 -10.34 -4.39 0.87
C ILE A 102 -9.16 -4.54 1.82
N SER A 103 -8.04 -3.94 1.51
CA SER A 103 -6.89 -3.90 2.40
C SER A 103 -6.29 -2.52 2.49
N TYR A 104 -5.70 -2.22 3.64
CA TYR A 104 -4.80 -1.10 3.84
C TYR A 104 -3.39 -1.62 4.10
N SER A 105 -2.49 -1.39 3.14
CA SER A 105 -1.12 -1.88 3.18
C SER A 105 -0.19 -0.97 2.39
N PHE A 106 1.01 -1.44 2.07
CA PHE A 106 2.06 -0.66 1.41
C PHE A 106 2.24 -1.04 -0.05
N GLN A 107 2.62 -0.06 -0.86
CA GLN A 107 2.99 -0.20 -2.27
C GLN A 107 4.11 -1.24 -2.48
N ALA A 108 4.97 -1.46 -1.48
CA ALA A 108 6.03 -2.46 -1.49
C ALA A 108 5.53 -3.91 -1.69
N ASN A 109 4.22 -4.19 -1.56
CA ASN A 109 3.67 -5.50 -1.90
C ASN A 109 3.97 -5.85 -3.36
N TRP A 110 3.85 -4.89 -4.26
CA TRP A 110 4.05 -5.09 -5.70
C TRP A 110 5.41 -4.62 -6.19
N THR A 111 5.93 -3.52 -5.68
CA THR A 111 7.21 -2.97 -6.13
C THR A 111 8.43 -3.71 -5.55
N MET A 112 8.22 -4.60 -4.58
CA MET A 112 9.30 -5.34 -3.94
C MET A 112 8.96 -6.81 -3.69
N ARG A 113 7.94 -7.11 -2.86
CA ARG A 113 7.71 -8.47 -2.33
C ARG A 113 7.52 -9.51 -3.41
N GLN A 114 6.74 -9.21 -4.45
CA GLN A 114 6.55 -10.10 -5.59
C GLN A 114 7.85 -10.47 -6.32
N HIS A 115 8.91 -9.66 -6.18
CA HIS A 115 10.18 -9.88 -6.87
C HIS A 115 11.23 -10.59 -6.03
N VAL A 116 11.15 -10.49 -4.69
CA VAL A 116 12.18 -11.01 -3.78
C VAL A 116 11.73 -12.18 -2.92
N LEU A 117 10.41 -12.39 -2.76
CA LEU A 117 9.86 -13.46 -1.93
C LEU A 117 9.16 -14.51 -2.81
N GLU A 118 9.62 -15.76 -2.76
CA GLU A 118 8.97 -16.86 -3.49
C GLU A 118 7.53 -17.12 -3.00
N SER A 119 7.24 -16.80 -1.74
CA SER A 119 5.91 -16.94 -1.16
C SER A 119 4.90 -15.90 -1.65
N ALA A 120 5.35 -14.82 -2.29
CA ALA A 120 4.49 -13.77 -2.85
C ALA A 120 4.00 -14.17 -4.24
N ASP A 121 3.11 -15.17 -4.30
CA ASP A 121 2.49 -15.67 -5.53
C ASP A 121 1.34 -14.74 -5.98
N TYR A 122 1.69 -13.52 -6.36
CA TYR A 122 0.78 -12.52 -6.92
C TYR A 122 1.56 -11.46 -7.71
N THR A 123 0.83 -10.75 -8.55
CA THR A 123 1.31 -9.60 -9.32
C THR A 123 0.39 -8.40 -9.10
N LEU A 124 0.76 -7.23 -9.61
CA LEU A 124 -0.09 -6.04 -9.54
C LEU A 124 -1.44 -6.25 -10.25
N ASP A 125 -1.48 -7.07 -11.30
CA ASP A 125 -2.70 -7.34 -12.08
C ASP A 125 -3.74 -8.17 -11.31
N ASP A 126 -3.35 -8.82 -10.21
CA ASP A 126 -4.27 -9.55 -9.31
C ASP A 126 -5.06 -8.62 -8.38
N PHE A 127 -4.89 -7.30 -8.50
CA PHE A 127 -5.52 -6.32 -7.61
C PHE A 127 -6.08 -5.12 -8.36
N THR A 128 -7.04 -4.46 -7.72
CA THR A 128 -7.51 -3.12 -8.10
C THR A 128 -7.05 -2.14 -7.03
N LEU A 129 -6.18 -1.20 -7.40
CA LEU A 129 -5.80 -0.10 -6.53
C LEU A 129 -6.96 0.89 -6.42
N ILE A 130 -7.29 1.35 -5.22
CA ILE A 130 -8.43 2.24 -4.97
C ILE A 130 -7.96 3.68 -4.71
N CYS A 131 -7.03 3.89 -3.79
CA CYS A 131 -6.41 5.20 -3.55
C CYS A 131 -5.16 5.08 -2.68
N GLY A 132 -4.25 6.05 -2.81
CA GLY A 132 -3.17 6.29 -1.86
C GLY A 132 -3.67 7.11 -0.67
N ILE A 133 -3.16 6.83 0.53
CA ILE A 133 -3.59 7.46 1.78
C ILE A 133 -2.48 8.28 2.41
N GLU A 134 -1.27 7.70 2.51
CA GLU A 134 -0.17 8.26 3.27
C GLU A 134 1.12 8.13 2.49
N LEU A 135 1.93 9.18 2.47
CA LEU A 135 3.29 9.13 1.97
C LEU A 135 4.24 8.75 3.10
N GLN A 136 5.04 7.72 2.87
CA GLN A 136 6.06 7.23 3.80
C GLN A 136 7.41 7.86 3.44
N HIS A 137 7.87 8.80 4.24
CA HIS A 137 9.16 9.44 3.99
C HIS A 137 10.33 8.56 4.42
N ASN A 138 11.20 8.24 3.47
CA ASN A 138 12.46 7.54 3.69
C ASN A 138 13.62 8.53 3.50
N GLY A 139 14.66 8.37 4.29
CA GLY A 139 15.79 9.30 4.21
C GLY A 139 17.10 8.72 4.72
N ILE A 140 18.16 9.48 4.52
CA ILE A 140 19.46 9.24 5.12
C ILE A 140 19.55 10.06 6.39
N PHE A 141 19.82 9.37 7.50
CA PHE A 141 19.90 9.96 8.83
C PHE A 141 21.28 9.76 9.44
N VAL A 142 21.73 10.76 10.17
CA VAL A 142 22.98 10.74 10.94
C VAL A 142 22.73 11.28 12.35
N ASN A 143 23.61 10.94 13.29
CA ASN A 143 23.64 11.59 14.60
C ASN A 143 23.87 13.11 14.42
N ALA A 144 23.27 13.94 15.26
CA ALA A 144 23.46 15.40 15.21
C ALA A 144 24.93 15.82 15.34
N ASP A 145 25.71 15.05 16.09
CA ASP A 145 27.17 15.30 16.31
C ASP A 145 28.02 14.75 15.16
N SER A 146 27.43 14.04 14.19
CA SER A 146 28.14 13.55 13.01
C SER A 146 28.89 14.66 12.28
N PRO A 147 30.09 14.40 11.73
CA PRO A 147 30.80 15.35 10.88
C PRO A 147 30.03 15.68 9.60
N PHE A 148 29.13 14.81 9.17
CA PHE A 148 28.33 15.02 7.96
C PHE A 148 27.16 15.96 8.26
N LYS A 149 27.23 17.19 7.71
CA LYS A 149 26.17 18.20 7.89
C LYS A 149 25.22 18.23 6.71
N THR A 150 25.67 17.77 5.55
CA THR A 150 24.93 17.65 4.29
C THR A 150 25.11 16.26 3.69
N ILE A 151 24.24 15.90 2.76
CA ILE A 151 24.41 14.65 2.00
C ILE A 151 25.70 14.67 1.15
N GLN A 152 26.12 15.86 0.68
CA GLN A 152 27.35 16.01 -0.07
C GLN A 152 28.58 15.66 0.78
N ASP A 153 28.65 16.09 2.05
CA ASP A 153 29.74 15.73 2.97
C ASP A 153 29.91 14.22 3.10
N LEU A 154 28.75 13.50 3.24
CA LEU A 154 28.74 12.04 3.35
C LEU A 154 29.24 11.39 2.06
N MET A 155 28.74 11.84 0.90
CA MET A 155 29.14 11.30 -0.40
C MET A 155 30.63 11.55 -0.70
N ASP A 156 31.13 12.73 -0.40
CA ASP A 156 32.55 13.08 -0.61
C ASP A 156 33.46 12.24 0.28
N TYR A 157 33.08 12.08 1.56
CA TYR A 157 33.82 11.20 2.46
C TYR A 157 33.82 9.74 1.98
N ALA A 158 32.66 9.22 1.57
CA ALA A 158 32.53 7.85 1.09
C ALA A 158 33.40 7.60 -0.16
N LYS A 159 33.43 8.54 -1.11
CA LYS A 159 34.31 8.48 -2.29
C LYS A 159 35.79 8.53 -1.97
N ALA A 160 36.19 9.33 -0.98
CA ALA A 160 37.59 9.42 -0.50
C ALA A 160 38.00 8.19 0.34
N ASN A 161 37.05 7.48 0.94
CA ASN A 161 37.27 6.36 1.86
C ASN A 161 36.36 5.18 1.54
N PRO A 162 36.52 4.49 0.39
CA PRO A 162 35.64 3.41 -0.05
C PRO A 162 35.53 2.30 1.01
N GLY A 163 34.28 1.85 1.28
CA GLY A 163 33.98 0.76 2.20
C GLY A 163 34.22 1.06 3.69
N LYS A 164 34.54 2.29 4.07
CA LYS A 164 34.76 2.65 5.48
C LYS A 164 33.48 2.99 6.24
N LEU A 165 32.50 3.58 5.55
CA LEU A 165 31.21 3.91 6.16
C LEU A 165 30.38 2.66 6.41
N LYS A 166 29.75 2.62 7.58
CA LYS A 166 28.77 1.59 7.96
C LYS A 166 27.40 2.21 8.01
N TYR A 167 26.41 1.51 7.44
CA TYR A 167 25.01 1.93 7.51
C TYR A 167 24.08 0.76 7.77
N SER A 168 22.82 1.06 8.06
CA SER A 168 21.76 0.06 8.14
C SER A 168 20.47 0.54 7.50
N THR A 169 19.75 -0.42 6.93
CA THR A 169 18.39 -0.28 6.43
C THR A 169 17.35 -0.97 7.34
N GLY A 170 17.79 -1.46 8.52
CA GLY A 170 17.02 -2.35 9.36
C GLY A 170 17.11 -3.80 8.91
N PRO A 171 15.99 -4.53 8.79
CA PRO A 171 15.99 -5.92 8.36
C PRO A 171 16.48 -6.09 6.93
N ALA A 172 17.16 -7.21 6.67
CA ALA A 172 17.50 -7.63 5.31
C ALA A 172 16.23 -7.83 4.45
N ALA A 173 16.39 -7.68 3.14
CA ALA A 173 15.29 -7.75 2.17
C ALA A 173 14.13 -6.78 2.48
N SER A 174 14.44 -5.64 3.11
CA SER A 174 13.49 -4.57 3.36
C SER A 174 13.36 -3.62 2.16
N TYR A 175 12.26 -2.86 2.11
CA TYR A 175 12.10 -1.80 1.11
C TYR A 175 13.23 -0.77 1.19
N GLN A 176 13.67 -0.43 2.40
CA GLN A 176 14.77 0.49 2.65
C GLN A 176 16.11 -0.03 2.08
N GLU A 177 16.30 -1.33 2.01
CA GLU A 177 17.49 -1.91 1.37
C GLU A 177 17.49 -1.70 -0.15
N ILE A 178 16.33 -1.81 -0.82
CA ILE A 178 16.21 -1.49 -2.24
C ILE A 178 16.51 -0.01 -2.49
N VAL A 179 15.96 0.88 -1.66
CA VAL A 179 16.22 2.33 -1.74
C VAL A 179 17.71 2.63 -1.55
N ALA A 180 18.35 1.98 -0.56
CA ALA A 180 19.79 2.12 -0.31
C ALA A 180 20.64 1.64 -1.48
N ASN A 181 20.28 0.48 -2.05
CA ASN A 181 20.95 -0.05 -3.23
C ASN A 181 20.83 0.88 -4.43
N GLY A 182 19.64 1.48 -4.64
CA GLY A 182 19.43 2.52 -5.64
C GLY A 182 20.34 3.73 -5.43
N PHE A 183 20.44 4.22 -4.19
CA PHE A 183 21.32 5.33 -3.83
C PHE A 183 22.81 5.01 -4.08
N ILE A 184 23.26 3.86 -3.63
CA ILE A 184 24.64 3.41 -3.84
C ILE A 184 24.95 3.29 -5.33
N MET A 185 24.03 2.71 -6.12
CA MET A 185 24.18 2.61 -7.58
C MET A 185 24.26 3.97 -8.26
N ALA A 186 23.40 4.92 -7.87
CA ALA A 186 23.34 6.24 -8.48
C ALA A 186 24.55 7.12 -8.14
N THR A 187 25.08 7.00 -6.93
CA THR A 187 26.20 7.81 -6.42
C THR A 187 27.56 7.19 -6.65
N GLY A 188 27.61 5.85 -6.82
CA GLY A 188 28.86 5.08 -6.94
C GLY A 188 29.70 5.04 -5.66
N ILE A 189 29.10 5.33 -4.50
CA ILE A 189 29.79 5.20 -3.20
C ILE A 189 29.88 3.73 -2.79
N GLU A 190 30.86 3.41 -1.93
CA GLU A 190 30.99 2.10 -1.29
C GLU A 190 30.78 2.27 0.23
N ALA A 191 29.83 1.56 0.79
CA ALA A 191 29.53 1.52 2.22
C ALA A 191 29.07 0.13 2.65
N LEU A 192 29.33 -0.25 3.91
CA LEU A 192 29.00 -1.54 4.46
C LEU A 192 27.60 -1.54 5.08
N ASN A 193 26.66 -2.30 4.53
CA ASN A 193 25.37 -2.52 5.16
C ASN A 193 25.51 -3.50 6.34
N VAL A 194 25.04 -3.07 7.52
CA VAL A 194 24.98 -3.87 8.74
C VAL A 194 23.51 -4.12 9.06
N PRO A 195 22.98 -5.34 8.81
CA PRO A 195 21.58 -5.62 9.07
C PRO A 195 21.27 -5.67 10.57
N TYR A 196 20.07 -5.24 10.93
CA TYR A 196 19.47 -5.32 12.26
C TYR A 196 18.10 -5.99 12.15
N ASP A 197 17.61 -6.60 13.22
CA ASP A 197 16.31 -7.29 13.25
C ASP A 197 15.11 -6.34 13.09
N GLY A 198 15.31 -5.03 13.26
CA GLY A 198 14.26 -4.03 13.12
C GLY A 198 14.78 -2.61 12.91
N ALA A 199 13.95 -1.74 12.34
CA ALA A 199 14.28 -0.34 12.06
C ALA A 199 14.68 0.42 13.34
N ARG A 200 13.97 0.19 14.46
CA ARG A 200 14.28 0.88 15.72
C ARG A 200 15.62 0.45 16.30
N GLN A 201 15.99 -0.83 16.19
CA GLN A 201 17.31 -1.32 16.63
C GLN A 201 18.43 -0.70 15.77
N ALA A 202 18.24 -0.60 14.44
CA ALA A 202 19.18 0.09 13.56
C ALA A 202 19.33 1.57 13.91
N ALA A 203 18.21 2.25 14.22
CA ALA A 203 18.23 3.64 14.66
C ALA A 203 19.00 3.82 15.96
N LEU A 204 18.82 2.94 16.94
CA LEU A 204 19.57 2.96 18.19
C LEU A 204 21.08 2.73 17.97
N GLY A 205 21.44 1.79 17.07
CA GLY A 205 22.83 1.55 16.69
C GLY A 205 23.48 2.78 16.04
N MET A 206 22.76 3.50 15.17
CA MET A 206 23.25 4.75 14.59
C MET A 206 23.45 5.84 15.67
N MET A 207 22.49 6.00 16.57
CA MET A 207 22.62 6.97 17.67
C MET A 207 23.73 6.62 18.65
N ALA A 208 24.04 5.34 18.85
CA ALA A 208 25.14 4.86 19.68
C ALA A 208 26.53 5.02 19.02
N GLY A 209 26.57 5.29 17.70
CA GLY A 209 27.82 5.41 16.94
C GLY A 209 28.37 4.09 16.39
N ASP A 210 27.58 3.01 16.44
CA ASP A 210 27.93 1.73 15.79
C ASP A 210 27.84 1.80 14.27
N LEU A 211 27.03 2.75 13.77
CA LEU A 211 26.81 3.07 12.36
C LEU A 211 27.09 4.55 12.11
N ASP A 212 27.61 4.87 10.94
CA ASP A 212 27.87 6.24 10.50
C ASP A 212 26.60 6.95 10.03
N PHE A 213 25.69 6.20 9.41
CA PHE A 213 24.37 6.67 8.96
C PHE A 213 23.35 5.52 8.93
N SER A 214 22.08 5.87 8.76
CA SER A 214 21.01 4.90 8.49
C SER A 214 20.16 5.38 7.33
N LEU A 215 19.53 4.43 6.62
CA LEU A 215 18.50 4.69 5.64
C LEU A 215 17.22 4.03 6.12
N LEU A 216 16.33 4.82 6.70
CA LEU A 216 15.11 4.37 7.37
C LEU A 216 13.95 5.32 7.07
N GLN A 217 12.77 4.98 7.55
CA GLN A 217 11.62 5.89 7.53
C GLN A 217 11.80 7.01 8.56
N ALA A 218 11.39 8.23 8.20
CA ALA A 218 11.46 9.40 9.07
C ALA A 218 10.68 9.22 10.38
N THR A 219 9.56 8.50 10.32
CA THR A 219 8.74 8.15 11.50
C THR A 219 9.51 7.35 12.54
N THR A 220 10.58 6.63 12.17
CA THR A 220 11.46 5.91 13.10
C THR A 220 12.20 6.87 14.02
N TYR A 221 12.42 8.11 13.58
CA TYR A 221 13.18 9.15 14.27
C TYR A 221 12.35 10.35 14.71
N SER A 222 11.02 10.25 14.75
CA SER A 222 10.14 11.40 14.99
C SER A 222 10.50 12.20 16.25
N SER A 223 10.76 11.52 17.36
CA SER A 223 11.16 12.16 18.62
C SER A 223 12.56 12.76 18.56
N GLU A 224 13.49 12.07 17.93
CA GLU A 224 14.91 12.46 17.82
C GLU A 224 15.09 13.62 16.84
N LEU A 225 14.33 13.64 15.75
CA LEU A 225 14.29 14.78 14.82
C LEU A 225 13.72 16.03 15.51
N GLY A 226 12.62 15.86 16.27
CA GLY A 226 12.03 16.95 17.05
C GLY A 226 12.95 17.48 18.16
N ALA A 227 13.75 16.62 18.77
CA ALA A 227 14.76 16.99 19.77
C ALA A 227 16.08 17.52 19.18
N GLY A 228 16.27 17.41 17.85
CA GLY A 228 17.52 17.82 17.19
C GLY A 228 18.71 16.90 17.47
N SER A 229 18.51 15.69 17.99
CA SER A 229 19.57 14.70 18.26
C SER A 229 19.93 13.84 17.05
N VAL A 230 19.09 13.86 16.01
CA VAL A 230 19.30 13.22 14.71
C VAL A 230 19.08 14.25 13.62
N ARG A 231 19.82 14.15 12.53
CA ARG A 231 19.70 14.98 11.34
C ARG A 231 19.35 14.12 10.13
N MET A 232 18.35 14.54 9.35
CA MET A 232 18.07 14.01 8.02
C MET A 232 18.92 14.76 7.00
N LEU A 233 19.66 14.03 6.16
CA LEU A 233 20.54 14.62 5.15
C LEU A 233 19.87 14.73 3.77
N MET A 234 18.96 13.82 3.45
CA MET A 234 18.15 13.85 2.23
C MET A 234 16.90 13.00 2.38
N SER A 235 15.88 13.29 1.55
CA SER A 235 14.67 12.49 1.34
C SER A 235 14.72 11.79 -0.01
N PHE A 236 14.11 10.61 -0.10
CA PHE A 236 14.02 9.84 -1.35
C PHE A 236 12.72 10.09 -2.13
N GLU A 237 11.73 10.70 -1.50
CA GLU A 237 10.44 11.04 -2.11
C GLU A 237 10.53 12.36 -2.89
N ASP A 238 9.53 12.63 -3.74
CA ASP A 238 9.42 13.88 -4.52
C ASP A 238 9.14 15.12 -3.67
N SER A 239 8.68 14.93 -2.43
CA SER A 239 8.45 15.98 -1.44
C SER A 239 9.38 15.83 -0.24
N THR A 240 9.84 16.96 0.31
CA THR A 240 10.67 16.92 1.50
C THR A 240 9.83 16.71 2.76
N TYR A 241 10.35 15.88 3.66
CA TYR A 241 9.76 15.67 4.99
C TYR A 241 10.03 16.86 5.93
N GLN A 242 11.12 17.54 5.73
CA GLN A 242 11.57 18.64 6.59
C GLN A 242 12.15 19.77 5.74
N GLU A 243 11.81 21.02 6.08
CA GLU A 243 12.34 22.20 5.39
C GLU A 243 13.87 22.22 5.40
N GLY A 244 14.48 22.51 4.26
CA GLY A 244 15.94 22.56 4.08
C GLY A 244 16.61 21.21 3.87
N VAL A 245 15.86 20.09 3.87
CA VAL A 245 16.37 18.77 3.51
C VAL A 245 16.14 18.54 2.03
N PRO A 246 17.18 18.33 1.19
CA PRO A 246 17.01 18.12 -0.23
C PRO A 246 16.39 16.76 -0.53
N THR A 247 15.64 16.68 -1.61
CA THR A 247 15.14 15.42 -2.18
C THR A 247 16.16 14.79 -3.12
N ALA A 248 16.05 13.47 -3.39
CA ALA A 248 16.87 12.79 -4.38
C ALA A 248 16.77 13.45 -5.76
N LYS A 249 15.57 13.90 -6.13
CA LYS A 249 15.28 14.58 -7.39
C LYS A 249 16.01 15.93 -7.50
N GLU A 250 15.98 16.77 -6.46
CA GLU A 250 16.70 18.04 -6.40
C GLU A 250 18.22 17.87 -6.51
N LEU A 251 18.73 16.72 -6.08
CA LEU A 251 20.14 16.34 -6.19
C LEU A 251 20.51 15.70 -7.54
N GLY A 252 19.55 15.58 -8.47
CA GLY A 252 19.77 14.93 -9.77
C GLY A 252 19.92 13.41 -9.68
N LEU A 253 19.48 12.80 -8.60
CA LEU A 253 19.50 11.35 -8.37
C LEU A 253 18.15 10.71 -8.78
N GLU A 254 17.71 10.96 -10.01
CA GLU A 254 16.38 10.56 -10.49
C GLU A 254 16.10 9.05 -10.37
N ASN A 255 17.13 8.20 -10.55
CA ASN A 255 17.01 6.75 -10.41
C ASN A 255 16.93 6.27 -8.94
N CYS A 256 16.91 7.18 -7.98
CA CYS A 256 16.73 6.92 -6.56
C CYS A 256 15.54 7.67 -5.99
N THR A 257 14.65 8.20 -6.80
CA THR A 257 13.40 8.79 -6.32
C THR A 257 12.40 7.66 -6.11
N PHE A 258 11.87 7.56 -4.91
CA PHE A 258 10.96 6.50 -4.52
C PHE A 258 9.71 7.09 -3.84
N SER A 259 8.55 6.74 -4.34
CA SER A 259 7.28 7.05 -3.68
C SER A 259 6.82 5.82 -2.91
N HIS A 260 6.98 5.80 -1.59
CA HIS A 260 6.50 4.70 -0.76
C HIS A 260 5.21 5.10 -0.08
N ARG A 261 4.09 4.59 -0.58
CA ARG A 261 2.76 4.92 -0.05
C ARG A 261 2.14 3.75 0.68
N SER A 262 1.36 4.04 1.72
CA SER A 262 0.27 3.18 2.14
C SER A 262 -0.98 3.52 1.35
N LEU A 263 -1.74 2.48 1.02
CA LEU A 263 -2.82 2.58 0.06
C LEU A 263 -3.96 1.59 0.34
N ILE A 264 -5.12 1.89 -0.21
CA ILE A 264 -6.29 1.01 -0.20
C ILE A 264 -6.35 0.26 -1.55
N PHE A 265 -6.57 -1.05 -1.48
CA PHE A 265 -6.75 -1.91 -2.64
C PHE A 265 -7.75 -3.04 -2.36
N GLY A 266 -8.25 -3.65 -3.40
CA GLY A 266 -9.10 -4.82 -3.35
C GLY A 266 -8.67 -5.88 -4.37
N PRO A 267 -9.43 -6.99 -4.51
CA PRO A 267 -9.16 -8.01 -5.52
C PRO A 267 -9.27 -7.44 -6.94
N ALA A 268 -8.72 -8.15 -7.91
CA ALA A 268 -8.80 -7.77 -9.32
C ALA A 268 -10.25 -7.56 -9.80
N ASN A 269 -10.41 -6.70 -10.79
CA ASN A 269 -11.68 -6.49 -11.50
C ASN A 269 -12.83 -6.02 -10.58
N LEU A 270 -12.54 -5.18 -9.58
CA LEU A 270 -13.60 -4.48 -8.87
C LEU A 270 -14.42 -3.64 -9.86
N PRO A 271 -15.78 -3.64 -9.76
CA PRO A 271 -16.62 -2.74 -10.56
C PRO A 271 -16.21 -1.27 -10.36
N GLU A 272 -16.14 -0.51 -11.47
CA GLU A 272 -15.67 0.87 -11.45
C GLU A 272 -16.50 1.78 -10.53
N ASP A 273 -17.80 1.58 -10.48
CA ASP A 273 -18.71 2.33 -9.59
C ASP A 273 -18.39 2.09 -8.10
N ILE A 274 -17.96 0.88 -7.74
CA ILE A 274 -17.48 0.54 -6.38
C ILE A 274 -16.15 1.22 -6.11
N VAL A 275 -15.20 1.15 -7.05
CA VAL A 275 -13.90 1.83 -6.93
C VAL A 275 -14.08 3.31 -6.70
N LEU A 276 -14.86 3.99 -7.55
CA LEU A 276 -15.09 5.43 -7.45
C LEU A 276 -15.82 5.81 -6.16
N LYS A 277 -16.73 4.98 -5.66
CA LYS A 277 -17.42 5.23 -4.40
C LYS A 277 -16.49 5.09 -3.20
N LEU A 278 -15.64 4.07 -3.17
CA LEU A 278 -14.64 3.88 -2.12
C LEU A 278 -13.58 4.99 -2.18
N GLU A 279 -13.08 5.31 -3.37
CA GLU A 279 -12.13 6.41 -3.58
C GLU A 279 -12.68 7.73 -3.04
N ALA A 280 -13.93 8.08 -3.38
CA ALA A 280 -14.56 9.29 -2.87
C ALA A 280 -14.70 9.30 -1.35
N ALA A 281 -15.02 8.15 -0.74
CA ALA A 281 -15.10 8.03 0.71
C ALA A 281 -13.74 8.24 1.38
N PHE A 282 -12.69 7.59 0.89
CA PHE A 282 -11.34 7.75 1.42
C PHE A 282 -10.76 9.15 1.16
N LYS A 283 -11.09 9.78 0.03
CA LYS A 283 -10.76 11.18 -0.20
C LYS A 283 -11.35 12.07 0.87
N GLY A 284 -12.65 11.93 1.16
CA GLY A 284 -13.30 12.68 2.22
C GLY A 284 -12.66 12.45 3.60
N ILE A 285 -12.26 11.20 3.91
CA ILE A 285 -11.53 10.87 5.13
C ILE A 285 -10.18 11.60 5.18
N CYS A 286 -9.41 11.57 4.09
CA CYS A 286 -8.12 12.27 4.02
C CYS A 286 -8.27 13.80 4.14
N GLU A 287 -9.42 14.36 3.80
CA GLU A 287 -9.74 15.79 3.94
C GLU A 287 -10.33 16.13 5.33
N ASP A 288 -10.73 15.14 6.13
CA ASP A 288 -11.31 15.33 7.47
C ASP A 288 -10.31 15.91 8.46
N GLU A 289 -10.63 17.05 9.06
CA GLU A 289 -9.72 17.76 9.97
C GLU A 289 -9.42 16.96 11.26
N THR A 290 -10.37 16.15 11.73
CA THR A 290 -10.19 15.31 12.91
C THR A 290 -9.23 14.17 12.58
N PHE A 291 -9.43 13.51 11.44
CA PHE A 291 -8.54 12.46 10.96
C PHE A 291 -7.12 13.00 10.72
N LYS A 292 -6.96 14.11 10.00
CA LYS A 292 -5.65 14.76 9.78
C LYS A 292 -4.92 15.04 11.08
N LYS A 293 -5.62 15.64 12.05
CA LYS A 293 -5.03 15.95 13.36
C LYS A 293 -4.57 14.70 14.10
N LEU A 294 -5.37 13.64 14.09
CA LEU A 294 -5.00 12.35 14.72
C LEU A 294 -3.83 11.70 14.00
N ALA A 295 -3.83 11.69 12.68
CA ALA A 295 -2.78 11.14 11.84
C ALA A 295 -1.44 11.89 12.05
N THR A 296 -1.49 13.23 12.08
CA THR A 296 -0.30 14.07 12.38
C THR A 296 0.27 13.75 13.76
N ASN A 297 -0.57 13.52 14.78
CA ASN A 297 -0.11 13.11 16.11
C ASN A 297 0.56 11.73 16.11
N SER A 298 0.29 10.92 15.08
CA SER A 298 0.95 9.62 14.83
C SER A 298 2.12 9.73 13.85
N ASN A 299 2.54 10.97 13.48
CA ASN A 299 3.58 11.28 12.50
C ASN A 299 3.29 10.74 11.09
N ALA A 300 2.02 10.54 10.74
CA ALA A 300 1.60 10.14 9.41
C ALA A 300 1.39 11.36 8.51
N ASP A 301 1.98 11.34 7.32
CA ASP A 301 1.81 12.36 6.29
C ASP A 301 0.67 11.95 5.33
N ILE A 302 -0.52 12.44 5.60
CA ILE A 302 -1.71 12.08 4.83
C ILE A 302 -1.71 12.86 3.51
N GLN A 303 -1.57 12.10 2.42
CA GLN A 303 -1.57 12.62 1.05
C GLN A 303 -2.43 11.72 0.17
N PHE A 304 -3.67 12.14 -0.08
CA PHE A 304 -4.57 11.41 -0.96
C PHE A 304 -4.06 11.41 -2.40
N VAL A 305 -4.10 10.21 -3.03
CA VAL A 305 -3.83 10.01 -4.45
C VAL A 305 -4.94 9.15 -5.04
N ASP A 306 -5.52 9.57 -6.16
CA ASP A 306 -6.57 8.82 -6.86
C ASP A 306 -6.04 7.51 -7.48
N HIS A 307 -6.96 6.57 -7.80
CA HIS A 307 -6.60 5.24 -8.27
C HIS A 307 -5.77 5.24 -9.57
N LYS A 308 -6.00 6.19 -10.48
CA LYS A 308 -5.29 6.24 -11.78
C LYS A 308 -3.86 6.71 -11.60
N THR A 309 -3.70 7.84 -10.91
CA THR A 309 -2.38 8.38 -10.55
C THR A 309 -1.58 7.37 -9.73
N LEU A 310 -2.22 6.72 -8.73
CA LEU A 310 -1.59 5.70 -7.90
C LEU A 310 -1.10 4.49 -8.73
N LEU A 311 -1.89 4.05 -9.70
CA LEU A 311 -1.51 2.94 -10.57
C LEU A 311 -0.30 3.30 -11.44
N GLU A 312 -0.26 4.52 -12.00
CA GLU A 312 0.87 5.02 -12.78
C GLU A 312 2.14 5.13 -11.93
N GLU A 313 2.05 5.73 -10.74
CA GLU A 313 3.14 5.81 -9.77
C GLU A 313 3.66 4.41 -9.39
N THR A 314 2.74 3.46 -9.11
CA THR A 314 3.12 2.10 -8.69
C THR A 314 3.86 1.36 -9.81
N LYS A 315 3.41 1.47 -11.06
CA LYS A 315 4.08 0.84 -12.21
C LYS A 315 5.47 1.43 -12.45
N ALA A 316 5.59 2.75 -12.44
CA ALA A 316 6.88 3.42 -12.63
C ALA A 316 7.89 3.04 -11.54
N GLN A 317 7.41 2.91 -10.29
CA GLN A 317 8.25 2.48 -9.19
C GLN A 317 8.61 1.00 -9.27
N ASP A 318 7.70 0.13 -9.71
CA ASP A 318 7.96 -1.29 -9.93
C ASP A 318 9.11 -1.49 -10.93
N ASP A 319 9.08 -0.79 -12.06
CA ASP A 319 10.16 -0.82 -13.05
C ASP A 319 11.51 -0.42 -12.45
N THR A 320 11.53 0.63 -11.62
CA THR A 320 12.75 1.09 -10.92
C THR A 320 13.25 0.04 -9.93
N CYS A 321 12.36 -0.52 -9.12
CA CYS A 321 12.73 -1.57 -8.14
C CYS A 321 13.24 -2.84 -8.84
N ILE A 322 12.59 -3.29 -9.92
CA ILE A 322 13.05 -4.44 -10.72
C ILE A 322 14.48 -4.23 -11.21
N MET A 323 14.79 -3.03 -11.73
CA MET A 323 16.13 -2.70 -12.23
C MET A 323 17.18 -2.84 -11.11
N ILE A 324 16.87 -2.33 -9.91
CA ILE A 324 17.78 -2.38 -8.75
C ILE A 324 17.91 -3.82 -8.26
N ILE A 325 16.81 -4.53 -8.04
CA ILE A 325 16.79 -5.91 -7.55
C ILE A 325 17.62 -6.81 -8.45
N LYS A 326 17.44 -6.73 -9.76
CA LYS A 326 18.22 -7.55 -10.74
C LYS A 326 19.73 -7.31 -10.67
N LYS A 327 20.17 -6.13 -10.23
CA LYS A 327 21.59 -5.78 -10.15
C LYS A 327 22.21 -6.03 -8.79
N THR A 328 21.43 -6.02 -7.71
CA THR A 328 21.94 -5.96 -6.33
C THR A 328 21.47 -7.08 -5.43
N MET A 329 20.37 -7.75 -5.79
CA MET A 329 19.76 -8.78 -4.93
C MET A 329 19.59 -10.09 -5.69
N THR A 330 19.80 -11.20 -5.02
CA THR A 330 19.40 -12.53 -5.50
C THR A 330 18.05 -12.89 -4.89
N ARG A 331 17.19 -13.53 -5.69
CA ARG A 331 15.89 -14.04 -5.21
C ARG A 331 16.13 -15.12 -4.15
N SER A 332 15.49 -14.99 -3.01
CA SER A 332 15.56 -15.94 -1.88
C SER A 332 14.23 -16.69 -1.71
#